data_06fadfad0f78d219ba6152add917e5b7
#
_entry.id   06fadfad0f78d219ba6152add917e5b7
#
_cell.length_a   1.000
_cell.length_b   1.000
_cell.length_c   1.000
_cell.angle_alpha   90.00
_cell.angle_beta   90.00
_cell.angle_gamma   90.00
#
_symmetry.space_group_name_H-M   'P 1'
#
loop_
_entity.id
_entity.type
_entity.pdbx_description
1 polymer ?
#
loop_
_entity_poly.entity_id
_entity_poly.type
_entity_poly.pdbx_seq_one_letter_code
_entity_poly.pdbx_strand_id
1 'polypeptide(L)'
;LFCGMYAVAGILAAVQARHRTGRGQHIDLALIDAQVAMLVNQGVAHLTDGQVPPRRGNEHPSIVPYGTFPARDGTFILAVGNDAQFARFA
;
A
#
# COMPACT_ATOMS: atom_id res chain seq x y z
N LEU A 1 3.13 15.71 1.06
CA LEU A 1 1.93 15.27 1.77
C LEU A 1 2.25 14.12 2.73
N PHE A 2 2.69 12.96 2.25
CA PHE A 2 2.90 11.75 3.08
C PHE A 2 3.94 11.93 4.18
N CYS A 3 5.04 12.64 3.92
CA CYS A 3 6.02 12.98 4.95
C CYS A 3 5.37 13.77 6.10
N GLY A 4 4.45 14.69 5.77
CA GLY A 4 3.68 15.42 6.79
C GLY A 4 2.77 14.50 7.62
N MET A 5 2.16 13.48 7.01
CA MET A 5 1.35 12.49 7.74
C MET A 5 2.20 11.64 8.69
N TYR A 6 3.38 11.19 8.24
CA TYR A 6 4.34 10.48 9.10
C TYR A 6 4.84 11.38 10.24
N ALA A 7 5.10 12.68 9.94
CA ALA A 7 5.49 13.65 10.96
C ALA A 7 4.41 13.81 12.05
N VAL A 8 3.14 13.92 11.67
CA VAL A 8 2.01 13.99 12.62
C VAL A 8 1.99 12.76 13.52
N ALA A 9 2.08 11.56 12.94
CA ALA A 9 2.09 10.33 13.71
C ALA A 9 3.27 10.26 14.69
N GLY A 10 4.48 10.59 14.21
CA GLY A 10 5.69 10.62 15.03
C GLY A 10 5.62 11.64 16.16
N ILE A 11 5.14 12.85 15.88
CA ILE A 11 4.99 13.92 16.89
C ILE A 11 3.96 13.50 17.96
N LEU A 12 2.81 12.99 17.57
CA LEU A 12 1.79 12.54 18.52
C LEU A 12 2.30 11.40 19.40
N ALA A 13 3.03 10.43 18.82
CA ALA A 13 3.65 9.36 19.58
C ALA A 13 4.69 9.90 20.59
N ALA A 14 5.52 10.85 20.16
CA ALA A 14 6.51 11.49 21.02
C ALA A 14 5.87 12.29 22.16
N VAL A 15 4.80 13.03 21.89
CA VAL A 15 4.03 13.77 22.91
C VAL A 15 3.41 12.80 23.92
N GLN A 16 2.81 11.69 23.44
CA GLN A 16 2.25 10.66 24.31
C GLN A 16 3.34 9.99 25.18
N ALA A 17 4.49 9.69 24.60
CA ALA A 17 5.63 9.17 25.36
C ALA A 17 6.09 10.17 26.43
N ARG A 18 6.16 11.46 26.10
CA ARG A 18 6.55 12.52 27.05
C ARG A 18 5.62 12.59 28.26
N HIS A 19 4.31 12.39 28.09
CA HIS A 19 3.36 12.36 29.21
C HIS A 19 3.66 11.26 30.22
N ARG A 20 4.22 10.13 29.77
CA ARG A 20 4.57 9.00 30.65
C ARG A 20 5.99 9.12 31.21
N THR A 21 6.92 9.64 30.45
CA THR A 21 8.36 9.63 30.79
C THR A 21 8.88 10.95 31.33
N GLY A 22 8.13 12.05 31.16
CA GLY A 22 8.57 13.43 31.44
C GLY A 22 9.65 13.95 30.49
N ARG A 23 10.07 13.19 29.47
CA ARG A 23 11.20 13.51 28.58
C ARG A 23 10.73 13.65 27.13
N GLY A 24 11.19 14.71 26.46
CA GLY A 24 11.08 14.86 25.02
C GLY A 24 12.06 13.96 24.26
N GLN A 25 11.86 13.84 22.95
CA GLN A 25 12.75 13.08 22.08
C GLN A 25 12.91 13.79 20.72
N HIS A 26 14.01 13.50 20.06
CA HIS A 26 14.26 13.89 18.68
C HIS A 26 13.49 12.95 17.75
N ILE A 27 12.90 13.51 16.68
CA ILE A 27 12.24 12.76 15.63
C ILE A 27 12.99 13.05 14.33
N ASP A 28 13.58 12.04 13.73
CA ASP A 28 14.18 12.11 12.41
C ASP A 28 13.21 11.56 11.37
N LEU A 29 13.03 12.28 10.27
CA LEU A 29 12.10 11.94 9.21
C LEU A 29 12.60 12.45 7.86
N ALA A 30 12.96 11.53 6.97
CA ALA A 30 13.41 11.89 5.64
C ALA A 30 12.27 11.86 4.62
N LEU A 31 12.27 12.86 3.72
CA LEU A 31 11.31 12.92 2.60
C LEU A 31 11.40 11.70 1.69
N ILE A 32 12.61 11.22 1.43
CA ILE A 32 12.84 10.07 0.56
C ILE A 32 12.29 8.77 1.17
N ASP A 33 12.46 8.57 2.47
CA ASP A 33 11.94 7.38 3.16
C ASP A 33 10.42 7.34 3.12
N ALA A 34 9.78 8.48 3.36
CA ALA A 34 8.33 8.63 3.24
C ALA A 34 7.85 8.38 1.80
N GLN A 35 8.64 8.75 0.79
CA GLN A 35 8.33 8.53 -0.62
C GLN A 35 8.47 7.04 -1.00
N VAL A 36 9.51 6.37 -0.51
CA VAL A 36 9.70 4.92 -0.74
C VAL A 36 8.57 4.12 -0.11
N ALA A 37 8.09 4.49 1.07
CA ALA A 37 6.95 3.85 1.71
C ALA A 37 5.66 3.90 0.88
N MET A 38 5.54 4.87 -0.05
CA MET A 38 4.39 4.98 -0.97
C MET A 38 4.36 3.92 -2.07
N LEU A 39 5.46 3.22 -2.31
CA LEU A 39 5.51 2.15 -3.31
C LEU A 39 4.72 0.92 -2.89
N VAL A 40 4.35 0.83 -1.61
CA VAL A 40 3.48 -0.20 -1.03
C VAL A 40 3.93 -1.62 -1.45
N ASN A 41 2.99 -2.43 -1.96
CA ASN A 41 3.25 -3.80 -2.41
C ASN A 41 4.19 -3.89 -3.62
N GLN A 42 4.21 -2.89 -4.49
CA GLN A 42 5.12 -2.87 -5.66
C GLN A 42 6.59 -2.70 -5.23
N GLY A 43 6.84 -1.84 -4.24
CA GLY A 43 8.17 -1.69 -3.65
C GLY A 43 8.63 -2.96 -2.94
N VAL A 44 7.76 -3.58 -2.16
CA VAL A 44 8.07 -4.85 -1.48
C VAL A 44 8.36 -5.97 -2.48
N ALA A 45 7.55 -6.10 -3.54
CA ALA A 45 7.79 -7.08 -4.59
C ALA A 45 9.15 -6.88 -5.25
N HIS A 46 9.46 -5.64 -5.66
CA HIS A 46 10.76 -5.33 -6.25
C HIS A 46 11.94 -5.66 -5.31
N LEU A 47 11.84 -5.33 -4.04
CA LEU A 47 12.89 -5.64 -3.04
C LEU A 47 13.03 -7.15 -2.78
N THR A 48 11.99 -7.94 -3.07
CA THR A 48 11.98 -9.39 -2.86
C THR A 48 12.53 -10.15 -4.07
N ASP A 49 12.12 -9.78 -5.29
CA ASP A 49 12.44 -10.53 -6.52
C ASP A 49 13.34 -9.77 -7.51
N GLY A 50 13.64 -8.49 -7.23
CA GLY A 50 14.48 -7.63 -8.08
C GLY A 50 13.83 -7.18 -9.38
N GLN A 51 12.58 -7.57 -9.64
CA GLN A 51 11.88 -7.22 -10.87
C GLN A 51 11.29 -5.81 -10.81
N VAL A 52 11.52 -5.03 -11.85
CA VAL A 52 10.85 -3.73 -11.99
C VAL A 52 9.40 -3.97 -12.39
N PRO A 53 8.42 -3.47 -11.61
CA PRO A 53 7.01 -3.66 -11.91
C PRO A 53 6.65 -3.14 -13.32
N PRO A 54 6.06 -3.98 -14.20
CA PRO A 54 5.65 -3.55 -15.54
C PRO A 54 4.35 -2.73 -15.49
N ARG A 55 4.00 -2.12 -16.61
CA ARG A 55 2.67 -1.52 -16.80
C ARG A 55 1.63 -2.65 -16.93
N ARG A 56 0.70 -2.72 -16.00
CA ARG A 56 -0.27 -3.84 -15.88
C ARG A 56 -1.70 -3.48 -16.36
N GLY A 57 -1.97 -2.24 -16.68
CA GLY A 57 -3.35 -1.83 -16.96
C GLY A 57 -4.22 -1.94 -15.71
N ASN A 58 -5.33 -2.71 -15.82
CA ASN A 58 -6.31 -2.89 -14.73
C ASN A 58 -6.16 -4.23 -13.99
N GLU A 59 -5.14 -5.01 -14.29
CA GLU A 59 -4.91 -6.30 -13.64
C GLU A 59 -4.21 -6.14 -12.29
N HIS A 60 -4.67 -6.90 -11.31
CA HIS A 60 -3.98 -6.97 -10.03
C HIS A 60 -2.69 -7.80 -10.16
N PRO A 61 -1.56 -7.38 -9.55
CA PRO A 61 -0.27 -8.08 -9.70
C PRO A 61 -0.24 -9.49 -9.09
N SER A 62 -1.08 -9.79 -8.10
CA SER A 62 -1.00 -11.02 -7.31
C SER A 62 -2.36 -11.63 -6.94
N ILE A 63 -3.48 -11.05 -7.36
CA ILE A 63 -4.82 -11.55 -7.07
C ILE A 63 -5.53 -11.90 -8.38
N VAL A 64 -6.09 -13.10 -8.46
CA VAL A 64 -6.79 -13.62 -9.64
C VAL A 64 -8.11 -14.28 -9.19
N PRO A 65 -9.24 -14.02 -9.88
CA PRO A 65 -9.45 -13.09 -10.99
C PRO A 65 -9.65 -11.65 -10.52
N TYR A 66 -8.83 -10.73 -11.01
CA TYR A 66 -8.95 -9.30 -10.68
C TYR A 66 -8.48 -8.47 -11.89
N GLY A 67 -9.40 -7.93 -12.65
CA GLY A 67 -9.10 -7.18 -13.87
C GLY A 67 -10.33 -6.86 -14.70
N THR A 68 -10.11 -6.52 -15.97
CA THR A 68 -11.15 -6.29 -16.95
C THR A 68 -11.29 -7.50 -17.88
N PHE A 69 -12.52 -7.93 -18.12
CA PHE A 69 -12.84 -9.07 -18.95
C PHE A 69 -13.82 -8.68 -20.07
N PRO A 70 -13.67 -9.26 -21.27
CA PRO A 70 -14.60 -9.02 -22.36
C PRO A 70 -15.94 -9.68 -22.07
N ALA A 71 -17.02 -9.00 -22.46
CA ALA A 71 -18.37 -9.53 -22.54
C ALA A 71 -18.87 -9.45 -23.98
N ARG A 72 -20.06 -9.99 -24.24
CA ARG A 72 -20.66 -9.98 -25.59
C ARG A 72 -20.87 -8.57 -26.14
N ASP A 73 -21.19 -7.63 -25.27
CA ASP A 73 -21.62 -6.26 -25.62
C ASP A 73 -20.69 -5.19 -25.01
N GLY A 74 -19.55 -5.58 -24.45
CA GLY A 74 -18.62 -4.63 -23.85
C GLY A 74 -17.55 -5.30 -22.99
N THR A 75 -17.13 -4.59 -21.93
CA THR A 75 -16.20 -5.09 -20.92
C THR A 75 -16.77 -4.90 -19.53
N PHE A 76 -16.45 -5.81 -18.62
CA PHE A 76 -16.80 -5.66 -17.21
C PHE A 76 -15.56 -5.80 -16.34
N ILE A 77 -15.64 -5.24 -15.14
CA ILE A 77 -14.60 -5.38 -14.12
C ILE A 77 -15.00 -6.51 -13.17
N LEU A 78 -14.09 -7.44 -12.93
CA LEU A 78 -14.20 -8.45 -11.91
C LEU A 78 -13.09 -8.23 -10.89
N ALA A 79 -13.46 -8.16 -9.61
CA ALA A 79 -12.54 -7.91 -8.50
C ALA A 79 -12.83 -8.90 -7.38
N VAL A 80 -12.26 -10.09 -7.47
CA VAL A 80 -12.35 -11.13 -6.46
C VAL A 80 -11.11 -11.04 -5.57
N GLY A 81 -11.27 -10.51 -4.37
CA GLY A 81 -10.15 -10.18 -3.48
C GLY A 81 -9.84 -11.21 -2.39
N ASN A 82 -10.69 -12.25 -2.24
CA ASN A 82 -10.48 -13.30 -1.23
C ASN A 82 -11.28 -14.58 -1.56
N ASP A 83 -10.97 -15.67 -0.83
CA ASP A 83 -11.56 -16.98 -1.06
C ASP A 83 -13.08 -17.01 -0.89
N ALA A 84 -13.64 -16.29 0.08
CA ALA A 84 -15.08 -16.21 0.29
C ALA A 84 -15.81 -15.51 -0.87
N GLN A 85 -15.17 -14.52 -1.50
CA GLN A 85 -15.69 -13.91 -2.73
C GLN A 85 -15.55 -14.85 -3.91
N PHE A 86 -14.43 -15.57 -4.01
CA PHE A 86 -14.22 -16.57 -5.05
C PHE A 86 -15.26 -17.69 -4.99
N ALA A 87 -15.53 -18.23 -3.81
CA ALA A 87 -16.55 -19.27 -3.63
C ALA A 87 -17.97 -18.84 -4.02
N ARG A 88 -18.27 -17.53 -3.96
CA ARG A 88 -19.56 -16.98 -4.43
C ARG A 88 -19.58 -16.67 -5.92
N PHE A 89 -18.41 -16.49 -6.51
CA PHE A 89 -18.25 -16.22 -7.94
C PHE A 89 -18.27 -17.50 -8.76
N ALA A 90 -17.60 -18.57 -8.30
CA ALA A 90 -17.51 -19.86 -8.96
C ALA A 90 -18.82 -20.66 -8.83
#